data_da6061b8738bbbbe9e68bf9b24974cd0
#
_entry.id   da6061b8738bbbbe9e68bf9b24974cd0
#
_cell.length_a   1.000
_cell.length_b   1.000
_cell.length_c   1.000
_cell.angle_alpha   90.00
_cell.angle_beta   90.00
_cell.angle_gamma   90.00
#
_symmetry.space_group_name_H-M   'P 1'
#
loop_
_entity.id
_entity.type
_entity.pdbx_description
1 polymer ?
#
loop_
_entity_poly.entity_id
_entity_poly.type
_entity_poly.pdbx_seq_one_letter_code
_entity_poly.pdbx_strand_id
1 'polypeptide(L)'
;MASRKPKRSRGEPATPPLHELEAEVMEELWSKGEAPVRAVMSALNKRSRRERAYTTYMTIMARLHKKGVLDRRREGKTDYYAPKLDRDQYMASRARAEVEGLVAEYGDVALSHFAQQVASLDPARRRALQRLARKS
;
A
#
# COMPACT_ATOMS: atom_id res chain seq x y z
N MET A 1 12.13 25.98 -0.83
CA MET A 1 13.15 24.91 -0.77
C MET A 1 12.53 23.60 -1.24
N ALA A 2 13.12 23.00 -2.24
CA ALA A 2 12.68 21.70 -2.68
C ALA A 2 12.96 20.66 -1.59
N SER A 3 11.93 19.94 -1.13
CA SER A 3 12.12 18.86 -0.17
C SER A 3 12.93 17.75 -0.84
N ARG A 4 14.02 17.35 -0.24
CA ARG A 4 14.80 16.22 -0.72
C ARG A 4 13.99 14.95 -0.54
N LYS A 5 13.80 14.21 -1.62
CA LYS A 5 13.25 12.88 -1.50
C LYS A 5 14.27 11.98 -0.79
N PRO A 6 13.86 11.23 0.23
CA PRO A 6 14.78 10.33 0.91
C PRO A 6 15.32 9.28 -0.06
N LYS A 7 16.58 8.91 0.12
CA LYS A 7 17.20 7.86 -0.66
C LYS A 7 16.55 6.52 -0.28
N ARG A 8 16.17 5.77 -1.30
CA ARG A 8 15.64 4.43 -1.10
C ARG A 8 16.72 3.49 -0.60
N SER A 9 16.35 2.57 0.29
CA SER A 9 17.27 1.51 0.69
C SER A 9 17.58 0.62 -0.51
N ARG A 10 18.83 0.15 -0.59
CA ARG A 10 19.26 -0.72 -1.68
C ARG A 10 18.53 -2.05 -1.61
N GLY A 11 18.03 -2.51 -2.76
CA GLY A 11 17.54 -3.86 -2.96
C GLY A 11 16.04 -4.05 -2.90
N GLU A 12 15.27 -3.12 -2.33
CA GLU A 12 13.81 -3.21 -2.31
C GLU A 12 13.19 -1.96 -2.92
N PRO A 13 12.32 -2.11 -3.95
CA PRO A 13 11.57 -0.96 -4.42
C PRO A 13 10.67 -0.44 -3.32
N ALA A 14 10.64 0.86 -3.14
CA ALA A 14 9.74 1.48 -2.17
C ALA A 14 8.30 1.17 -2.57
N THR A 15 7.49 0.75 -1.60
CA THR A 15 6.07 0.51 -1.81
C THR A 15 5.38 1.88 -1.98
N PRO A 16 4.76 2.14 -3.14
CA PRO A 16 4.17 3.45 -3.38
C PRO A 16 2.87 3.64 -2.60
N PRO A 17 2.52 4.89 -2.24
CA PRO A 17 1.21 5.18 -1.68
C PRO A 17 0.12 5.00 -2.73
N LEU A 18 -1.10 4.77 -2.27
CA LEU A 18 -2.26 4.63 -3.13
C LEU A 18 -3.11 5.90 -3.07
N HIS A 19 -3.55 6.35 -4.24
CA HIS A 19 -4.57 7.38 -4.34
C HIS A 19 -5.94 6.76 -4.03
N GLU A 20 -6.95 7.60 -3.80
CA GLU A 20 -8.25 7.15 -3.31
C GLU A 20 -8.87 6.01 -4.12
N LEU A 21 -9.01 6.18 -5.45
CA LEU A 21 -9.59 5.13 -6.30
C LEU A 21 -8.69 3.91 -6.41
N GLU A 22 -7.36 4.12 -6.43
CA GLU A 22 -6.42 3.01 -6.41
C GLU A 22 -6.59 2.17 -5.14
N ALA A 23 -6.80 2.83 -3.99
CA ALA A 23 -7.03 2.14 -2.72
C ALA A 23 -8.32 1.32 -2.75
N GLU A 24 -9.40 1.85 -3.32
CA GLU A 24 -10.65 1.12 -3.47
C GLU A 24 -10.48 -0.12 -4.36
N VAL A 25 -9.76 0.02 -5.46
CA VAL A 25 -9.46 -1.10 -6.37
C VAL A 25 -8.66 -2.17 -5.65
N MET A 26 -7.64 -1.76 -4.90
CA MET A 26 -6.80 -2.72 -4.16
C MET A 26 -7.59 -3.46 -3.09
N GLU A 27 -8.46 -2.76 -2.33
CA GLU A 27 -9.31 -3.43 -1.33
C GLU A 27 -10.19 -4.50 -1.99
N GLU A 28 -10.74 -4.21 -3.16
CA GLU A 28 -11.55 -5.18 -3.89
C GLU A 28 -10.74 -6.38 -4.34
N LEU A 29 -9.53 -6.16 -4.85
CA LEU A 29 -8.65 -7.23 -5.29
C LEU A 29 -8.12 -8.07 -4.12
N TRP A 30 -7.81 -7.44 -2.99
CA TRP A 30 -7.41 -8.20 -1.80
C TRP A 30 -8.54 -9.11 -1.33
N SER A 31 -9.78 -8.67 -1.45
CA SER A 31 -10.94 -9.48 -1.09
C SER A 31 -11.16 -10.64 -2.07
N LYS A 32 -11.00 -10.38 -3.37
CA LYS A 32 -11.25 -11.39 -4.42
C LYS A 32 -10.05 -12.27 -4.71
N GLY A 33 -8.84 -11.78 -4.50
CA GLY A 33 -7.60 -12.46 -4.85
C GLY A 33 -7.14 -12.16 -6.27
N GLU A 34 -7.98 -12.38 -7.27
CA GLU A 34 -7.68 -12.11 -8.67
C GLU A 34 -8.98 -11.75 -9.39
N ALA A 35 -8.94 -10.76 -10.28
CA ALA A 35 -10.12 -10.37 -11.05
C ALA A 35 -9.75 -9.59 -12.31
N PRO A 36 -10.61 -9.66 -13.34
CA PRO A 36 -10.49 -8.78 -14.50
C PRO A 36 -11.06 -7.40 -14.19
N VAL A 37 -10.73 -6.42 -15.01
CA VAL A 37 -11.19 -5.03 -14.85
C VAL A 37 -12.71 -4.94 -14.69
N ARG A 38 -13.44 -5.68 -15.53
CA ARG A 38 -14.90 -5.64 -15.54
C ARG A 38 -15.52 -6.07 -14.21
N ALA A 39 -14.95 -7.07 -13.56
CA ALA A 39 -15.45 -7.54 -12.26
C ALA A 39 -15.20 -6.49 -11.16
N VAL A 40 -14.04 -5.86 -11.18
CA VAL A 40 -13.72 -4.79 -10.23
C VAL A 40 -14.65 -3.60 -10.43
N MET A 41 -14.86 -3.20 -11.69
CA MET A 41 -15.77 -2.11 -12.03
C MET A 41 -17.19 -2.39 -11.53
N SER A 42 -17.71 -3.58 -11.80
CA SER A 42 -19.07 -3.95 -11.37
C SER A 42 -19.21 -3.88 -9.86
N ALA A 43 -18.24 -4.40 -9.11
CA ALA A 43 -18.27 -4.40 -7.66
C ALA A 43 -18.22 -2.99 -7.08
N LEU A 44 -17.33 -2.16 -7.58
CA LEU A 44 -17.15 -0.81 -7.06
C LEU A 44 -18.28 0.14 -7.46
N ASN A 45 -18.77 0.02 -8.69
CA ASN A 45 -19.87 0.86 -9.15
C ASN A 45 -21.17 0.56 -8.41
N LYS A 46 -21.39 -0.68 -7.95
CA LYS A 46 -22.55 -1.02 -7.13
C LYS A 46 -22.56 -0.31 -5.78
N ARG A 47 -21.38 -0.05 -5.21
CA ARG A 47 -21.24 0.55 -3.88
C ARG A 47 -21.08 2.07 -3.93
N SER A 48 -20.81 2.62 -5.10
CA SER A 48 -20.53 4.03 -5.26
C SER A 48 -21.78 4.79 -5.68
N ARG A 49 -21.93 6.03 -5.18
CA ARG A 49 -22.99 6.94 -5.64
C ARG A 49 -22.74 7.41 -7.07
N ARG A 50 -21.51 7.34 -7.53
CA ARG A 50 -21.09 7.80 -8.85
C ARG A 50 -20.43 6.65 -9.58
N GLU A 51 -21.09 6.19 -10.63
CA GLU A 51 -20.52 5.19 -11.50
C GLU A 51 -19.36 5.77 -12.32
N ARG A 52 -18.29 5.01 -12.45
CA ARG A 52 -17.14 5.38 -13.27
C ARG A 52 -17.06 4.47 -14.48
N ALA A 53 -16.50 5.00 -15.55
CA ALA A 53 -16.38 4.28 -16.82
C ALA A 53 -15.37 3.13 -16.73
N TYR A 54 -15.56 2.12 -17.56
CA TYR A 54 -14.65 1.01 -17.71
C TYR A 54 -13.20 1.46 -17.97
N THR A 55 -13.04 2.47 -18.84
CA THR A 55 -11.71 3.00 -19.18
C THR A 55 -10.99 3.59 -17.97
N THR A 56 -11.74 4.15 -17.02
CA THR A 56 -11.17 4.66 -15.77
C THR A 56 -10.53 3.53 -14.96
N TYR A 57 -11.27 2.45 -14.77
CA TYR A 57 -10.74 1.28 -14.04
C TYR A 57 -9.60 0.61 -14.77
N MET A 58 -9.71 0.51 -16.09
CA MET A 58 -8.65 -0.06 -16.94
C MET A 58 -7.35 0.71 -16.75
N THR A 59 -7.42 2.04 -16.80
CA THR A 59 -6.25 2.92 -16.60
C THR A 59 -5.67 2.78 -15.22
N ILE A 60 -6.52 2.74 -14.19
CA ILE A 60 -6.08 2.60 -12.79
C ILE A 60 -5.37 1.26 -12.58
N MET A 61 -5.96 0.18 -13.08
CA MET A 61 -5.37 -1.16 -12.87
C MET A 61 -4.08 -1.34 -13.66
N ALA A 62 -4.00 -0.79 -14.86
CA ALA A 62 -2.77 -0.77 -15.64
C ALA A 62 -1.68 0.03 -14.93
N ARG A 63 -2.05 1.15 -14.31
CA ARG A 63 -1.12 1.97 -13.53
C ARG A 63 -0.61 1.24 -12.30
N LEU A 64 -1.49 0.54 -11.58
CA LEU A 64 -1.09 -0.26 -10.42
C LEU A 64 -0.14 -1.40 -10.82
N HIS A 65 -0.38 -1.99 -11.97
CA HIS A 65 0.55 -2.99 -12.51
C HIS A 65 1.92 -2.36 -12.82
N LYS A 66 1.91 -1.20 -13.47
CA LYS A 66 3.15 -0.48 -13.80
C LYS A 66 3.92 -0.07 -12.55
N LYS A 67 3.21 0.32 -11.48
CA LYS A 67 3.83 0.66 -10.20
C LYS A 67 4.38 -0.56 -9.45
N GLY A 68 4.09 -1.76 -9.91
CA GLY A 68 4.54 -2.99 -9.27
C GLY A 68 3.66 -3.46 -8.12
N VAL A 69 2.45 -2.93 -7.99
CA VAL A 69 1.50 -3.31 -6.92
C VAL A 69 0.65 -4.50 -7.31
N LEU A 70 0.38 -4.65 -8.62
CA LEU A 70 -0.40 -5.75 -9.16
C LEU A 70 0.43 -6.61 -10.10
N ASP A 71 0.17 -7.91 -10.09
CA ASP A 71 0.56 -8.82 -11.14
C ASP A 71 -0.54 -8.88 -12.17
N ARG A 72 -0.17 -9.18 -13.42
CA ARG A 72 -1.11 -9.31 -14.52
C ARG A 72 -0.89 -10.63 -15.23
N ARG A 73 -1.97 -11.35 -15.44
CA ARG A 73 -1.97 -12.62 -16.17
C ARG A 73 -2.97 -12.52 -17.31
N ARG A 74 -2.56 -12.90 -18.49
CA ARG A 74 -3.48 -12.90 -19.64
C ARG A 74 -4.01 -14.31 -19.89
N GLU A 75 -5.32 -14.39 -20.07
CA GLU A 75 -5.99 -15.63 -20.45
C GLU A 75 -6.97 -15.30 -21.57
N GLY A 76 -6.70 -15.84 -22.79
CA GLY A 76 -7.45 -15.45 -23.97
C GLY A 76 -7.25 -13.96 -24.28
N LYS A 77 -8.33 -13.21 -24.30
CA LYS A 77 -8.30 -11.75 -24.54
C LYS A 77 -8.47 -10.94 -23.26
N THR A 78 -8.50 -11.61 -22.11
CA THR A 78 -8.78 -10.96 -20.84
C THR A 78 -7.53 -10.92 -19.98
N ASP A 79 -7.24 -9.74 -19.42
CA ASP A 79 -6.19 -9.57 -18.41
C ASP A 79 -6.80 -9.72 -17.03
N TYR A 80 -6.17 -10.56 -16.22
CA TYR A 80 -6.51 -10.77 -14.81
C TYR A 80 -5.44 -10.14 -13.94
N TYR A 81 -5.87 -9.40 -12.94
CA TYR A 81 -4.96 -8.70 -12.02
C TYR A 81 -5.08 -9.30 -10.63
N ALA A 82 -3.93 -9.47 -9.98
CA ALA A 82 -3.86 -9.96 -8.61
C ALA A 82 -2.85 -9.14 -7.82
N PRO A 83 -3.11 -8.88 -6.52
CA PRO A 83 -2.13 -8.16 -5.70
C PRO A 83 -0.83 -8.94 -5.58
N LYS A 84 0.32 -8.27 -5.71
CA LYS A 84 1.62 -8.88 -5.45
C LYS A 84 1.82 -9.20 -3.98
N LEU A 85 1.33 -8.32 -3.12
CA LEU A 85 1.36 -8.48 -1.67
C LEU A 85 -0.06 -8.55 -1.17
N ASP A 86 -0.31 -9.35 -0.14
CA ASP A 86 -1.59 -9.29 0.52
C ASP A 86 -1.73 -7.96 1.28
N ARG A 87 -2.92 -7.70 1.83
CA ARG A 87 -3.20 -6.43 2.49
C ARG A 87 -2.23 -6.15 3.64
N ASP A 88 -1.99 -7.12 4.50
CA ASP A 88 -1.11 -6.94 5.65
C ASP A 88 0.34 -6.72 5.23
N GLN A 89 0.81 -7.48 4.24
CA GLN A 89 2.15 -7.30 3.68
C GLN A 89 2.31 -5.92 3.04
N TYR A 90 1.28 -5.46 2.32
CA TYR A 90 1.30 -4.14 1.71
C TYR A 90 1.36 -3.05 2.78
N MET A 91 0.51 -3.16 3.81
CA MET A 91 0.47 -2.17 4.90
C MET A 91 1.81 -2.13 5.65
N ALA A 92 2.39 -3.29 5.93
CA ALA A 92 3.69 -3.36 6.59
C ALA A 92 4.79 -2.72 5.74
N SER A 93 4.80 -2.99 4.43
CA SER A 93 5.75 -2.41 3.50
C SER A 93 5.60 -0.88 3.41
N ARG A 94 4.36 -0.39 3.38
CA ARG A 94 4.08 1.05 3.38
C ARG A 94 4.53 1.72 4.67
N ALA A 95 4.21 1.12 5.82
CA ALA A 95 4.60 1.67 7.12
C ALA A 95 6.12 1.74 7.23
N ARG A 96 6.81 0.70 6.80
CA ARG A 96 8.27 0.67 6.78
C ARG A 96 8.85 1.80 5.92
N ALA A 97 8.32 1.99 4.72
CA ALA A 97 8.78 3.04 3.82
C ALA A 97 8.57 4.43 4.42
N GLU A 98 7.41 4.66 5.07
CA GLU A 98 7.13 5.94 5.71
C GLU A 98 8.08 6.22 6.88
N VAL A 99 8.30 5.22 7.73
CA VAL A 99 9.22 5.36 8.88
C VAL A 99 10.64 5.65 8.39
N GLU A 100 11.13 4.86 7.43
CA GLU A 100 12.46 5.08 6.86
C GLU A 100 12.60 6.47 6.24
N GLY A 101 11.55 6.94 5.56
CA GLY A 101 11.53 8.27 4.99
C GLY A 101 11.60 9.38 6.03
N LEU A 102 10.84 9.25 7.11
CA LEU A 102 10.85 10.21 8.21
C LEU A 102 12.22 10.25 8.90
N VAL A 103 12.81 9.09 9.14
CA VAL A 103 14.14 9.01 9.77
C VAL A 103 15.20 9.59 8.83
N ALA A 104 15.11 9.30 7.53
CA ALA A 104 16.07 9.85 6.56
C ALA A 104 15.99 11.38 6.47
N GLU A 105 14.78 11.94 6.57
CA GLU A 105 14.59 13.39 6.44
C GLU A 105 14.86 14.13 7.75
N TYR A 106 14.41 13.61 8.87
CA TYR A 106 14.42 14.30 10.17
C TYR A 106 15.41 13.72 11.18
N GLY A 107 16.00 12.55 10.91
CA GLY A 107 17.02 11.94 11.75
C GLY A 107 16.52 11.64 13.17
N ASP A 108 17.35 11.99 14.15
CA ASP A 108 17.06 11.70 15.56
C ASP A 108 15.79 12.38 16.07
N VAL A 109 15.38 13.49 15.46
CA VAL A 109 14.13 14.16 15.83
C VAL A 109 12.93 13.23 15.60
N ALA A 110 12.90 12.51 14.47
CA ALA A 110 11.84 11.53 14.21
C ALA A 110 11.89 10.38 15.22
N LEU A 111 13.08 9.85 15.49
CA LEU A 111 13.25 8.76 16.44
C LEU A 111 12.83 9.17 17.85
N SER A 112 13.15 10.40 18.25
CA SER A 112 12.74 10.95 19.55
C SER A 112 11.22 11.00 19.69
N HIS A 113 10.50 11.45 18.64
CA HIS A 113 9.05 11.48 18.68
C HIS A 113 8.44 10.08 18.74
N PHE A 114 8.98 9.12 18.01
CA PHE A 114 8.54 7.73 18.10
C PHE A 114 8.75 7.18 19.51
N ALA A 115 9.91 7.46 20.10
CA ALA A 115 10.21 7.03 21.48
C ALA A 115 9.21 7.62 22.48
N GLN A 116 8.87 8.90 22.35
CA GLN A 116 7.88 9.56 23.18
C GLN A 116 6.50 8.91 23.05
N GLN A 117 6.09 8.60 21.82
CA GLN A 117 4.81 7.92 21.58
C GLN A 117 4.77 6.54 22.25
N VAL A 118 5.85 5.78 22.11
CA VAL A 118 5.94 4.45 22.73
C VAL A 118 5.92 4.57 24.25
N ALA A 119 6.65 5.54 24.82
CA ALA A 119 6.72 5.74 26.25
C ALA A 119 5.37 6.11 26.87
N SER A 120 4.48 6.73 26.10
CA SER A 120 3.14 7.12 26.58
C SER A 120 2.13 5.98 26.53
N LEU A 121 2.47 4.84 25.95
CA LEU A 121 1.59 3.67 25.92
C LEU A 121 1.56 2.97 27.27
N ASP A 122 0.45 2.26 27.54
CA ASP A 122 0.38 1.41 28.70
C ASP A 122 1.43 0.26 28.59
N PRO A 123 1.84 -0.31 29.74
CA PRO A 123 2.91 -1.32 29.75
C PRO A 123 2.60 -2.55 28.89
N ALA A 124 1.35 -2.99 28.85
CA ALA A 124 0.98 -4.18 28.08
C ALA A 124 1.16 -3.95 26.58
N ARG A 125 0.71 -2.80 26.07
CA ARG A 125 0.84 -2.46 24.66
C ARG A 125 2.31 -2.23 24.29
N ARG A 126 3.06 -1.60 25.16
CA ARG A 126 4.50 -1.38 24.95
C ARG A 126 5.25 -2.70 24.81
N ARG A 127 4.97 -3.67 25.67
CA ARG A 127 5.57 -5.01 25.58
C ARG A 127 5.16 -5.72 24.29
N ALA A 128 3.89 -5.58 23.88
CA ALA A 128 3.41 -6.15 22.62
C ALA A 128 4.18 -5.62 21.41
N LEU A 129 4.42 -4.30 21.37
CA LEU A 129 5.19 -3.67 20.29
C LEU A 129 6.65 -4.13 20.30
N GLN A 130 7.26 -4.28 21.48
CA GLN A 130 8.63 -4.77 21.59
C GLN A 130 8.76 -6.20 21.05
N ARG A 131 7.75 -7.04 21.31
CA ARG A 131 7.72 -8.41 20.74
C ARG A 131 7.63 -8.39 19.22
N LEU A 132 6.78 -7.53 18.67
CA LEU A 132 6.66 -7.38 17.22
C LEU A 132 7.97 -6.91 16.59
N ALA A 133 8.65 -5.96 17.23
CA ALA A 133 9.93 -5.44 16.73
C ALA A 133 11.00 -6.53 16.68
N ARG A 134 11.00 -7.46 17.64
CA ARG A 134 11.96 -8.56 17.68
C ARG A 134 11.71 -9.61 16.60
N LYS A 135 10.48 -9.72 16.10
CA LYS A 135 10.12 -10.70 15.05
C LYS A 135 10.41 -10.21 13.64
N SER A 136 10.67 -8.95 13.47
CA SER A 136 10.91 -8.34 12.15
C SER A 136 12.32 -8.58 11.65
#